data_c8c2331aa0318a283ae4d27e430aacaa
#
_entry.id   c8c2331aa0318a283ae4d27e430aacaa
#
_cell.length_a   1.000
_cell.length_b   1.000
_cell.length_c   1.000
_cell.angle_alpha   90.00
_cell.angle_beta   90.00
_cell.angle_gamma   90.00
#
_symmetry.space_group_name_H-M   'P 1'
#
loop_
_entity.id
_entity.type
_entity.pdbx_description
1 polymer ?
#
loop_
_entity_poly.entity_id
_entity_poly.type
_entity_poly.pdbx_seq_one_letter_code
_entity_poly.pdbx_strand_id
1 'polypeptide(L)'
;MKQTDRLALLDWEKYKEDIARATPVDRNMTAAEREKHREYLEKHPIEWIKFFFPNYVKYEFADFQKKAIRRIIAHDEWFEVLSWSRELAKSTVTMFIVMNLTLTGRKKNVILTSNSKDNAVRLLDPYRANLEANGRIMAYYGKQELPGSWTEDEFTTKGKVSFRALGAGQSPRGSRNEAIRPDVLLVDDFDTDEDTKNPDIIQKRWDWWENALYPTRSISEPTLVIFCGNIIAKDCCVVRAGEMADSWDIVNIRDKNGFSTWPEKNSEEDIDRTLSKISKKAAQGEYFNNPISVGEVFENIAYGKVPALSKFKFLVVYADPAPGASKGKKGKSCKTVSLCGKLGGRLYVIKTFLAQALNAEFIDWYVRMLEFVGGKTNVYCYMENNKLQDPFFQQVFKPLVAKVRREQKIALFIRGDEEKKTDKATRIEANLEPLNCEGNLILNEAERDNPHMKELEDQFKLFTLTMRYPADGPDAVEGANRIIDELIRRIEPPVFRSRKDVRKRNKKRL
;
A
#
# COMPACT_ATOMS: atom_id res chain seq x y z
N MET A 1 43.59 8.91 -10.54
CA MET A 1 42.15 8.95 -10.25
C MET A 1 41.41 8.32 -11.41
N LYS A 2 40.58 7.29 -11.15
CA LYS A 2 39.81 6.64 -12.21
C LYS A 2 38.79 7.64 -12.79
N GLN A 3 38.39 7.45 -14.02
CA GLN A 3 37.41 8.35 -14.69
C GLN A 3 36.09 8.43 -13.93
N THR A 4 35.65 7.33 -13.32
CA THR A 4 34.49 7.24 -12.43
C THR A 4 34.61 8.15 -11.20
N ASP A 5 35.79 8.18 -10.56
CA ASP A 5 36.04 8.97 -9.35
C ASP A 5 36.04 10.49 -9.69
N ARG A 6 36.53 10.84 -10.90
CA ARG A 6 36.51 12.23 -11.37
C ARG A 6 35.08 12.70 -11.65
N LEU A 7 34.21 11.87 -12.24
CA LEU A 7 32.82 12.20 -12.46
C LEU A 7 32.06 12.36 -11.14
N ALA A 8 32.24 11.45 -10.20
CA ALA A 8 31.62 11.54 -8.88
C ALA A 8 32.03 12.82 -8.14
N LEU A 9 33.31 13.24 -8.26
CA LEU A 9 33.78 14.49 -7.66
C LEU A 9 33.11 15.71 -8.32
N LEU A 10 32.99 15.73 -9.64
CA LEU A 10 32.31 16.81 -10.36
C LEU A 10 30.82 16.92 -10.00
N ASP A 11 30.13 15.78 -9.87
CA ASP A 11 28.74 15.75 -9.45
C ASP A 11 28.58 16.24 -8.01
N TRP A 12 29.49 15.89 -7.12
CA TRP A 12 29.53 16.40 -5.73
C TRP A 12 29.73 17.92 -5.66
N GLU A 13 30.71 18.45 -6.43
CA GLU A 13 30.95 19.89 -6.48
C GLU A 13 29.76 20.65 -7.04
N LYS A 14 29.14 20.16 -8.12
CA LYS A 14 27.92 20.72 -8.67
C LYS A 14 26.75 20.74 -7.66
N TYR A 15 26.58 19.64 -6.92
CA TYR A 15 25.56 19.55 -5.87
C TYR A 15 25.77 20.62 -4.80
N LYS A 16 27.00 20.85 -4.36
CA LYS A 16 27.37 21.91 -3.41
C LYS A 16 27.13 23.31 -3.99
N GLU A 17 27.47 23.54 -5.25
CA GLU A 17 27.20 24.81 -5.93
C GLU A 17 25.71 25.11 -5.98
N ASP A 18 24.86 24.14 -6.28
CA ASP A 18 23.41 24.29 -6.30
C ASP A 18 22.84 24.64 -4.90
N ILE A 19 23.34 24.01 -3.84
CA ILE A 19 23.00 24.37 -2.45
C ILE A 19 23.42 25.81 -2.14
N ALA A 20 24.66 26.19 -2.44
CA ALA A 20 25.19 27.53 -2.16
C ALA A 20 24.38 28.61 -2.91
N ARG A 21 24.03 28.34 -4.18
CA ARG A 21 23.18 29.22 -5.00
C ARG A 21 21.79 29.40 -4.43
N ALA A 22 21.19 28.36 -3.89
CA ALA A 22 19.85 28.36 -3.31
C ALA A 22 19.79 29.05 -1.93
N THR A 23 20.94 29.18 -1.24
CA THR A 23 21.02 29.70 0.13
C THR A 23 21.83 30.99 0.25
N PRO A 24 21.50 32.05 -0.51
CA PRO A 24 22.19 33.33 -0.42
C PRO A 24 22.00 33.95 0.97
N VAL A 25 23.04 34.64 1.42
CA VAL A 25 23.05 35.33 2.72
C VAL A 25 22.81 36.83 2.49
N ASP A 26 21.91 37.44 3.27
CA ASP A 26 21.77 38.89 3.29
C ASP A 26 22.99 39.53 3.96
N ARG A 27 23.77 40.26 3.16
CA ARG A 27 24.98 40.96 3.61
C ARG A 27 24.73 42.22 4.38
N ASN A 28 23.50 42.77 4.30
CA ASN A 28 23.11 44.02 4.98
C ASN A 28 22.64 43.75 6.42
N MET A 29 22.31 42.49 6.76
CA MET A 29 21.87 42.11 8.10
C MET A 29 23.04 42.17 9.09
N THR A 30 22.88 42.90 10.15
CA THR A 30 23.86 42.99 11.25
C THR A 30 23.93 41.69 12.05
N ALA A 31 24.99 41.51 12.83
CA ALA A 31 25.14 40.32 13.69
C ALA A 31 24.00 40.21 14.72
N ALA A 32 23.58 41.33 15.30
CA ALA A 32 22.48 41.38 16.29
C ALA A 32 21.11 41.04 15.67
N GLU A 33 20.84 41.52 14.46
CA GLU A 33 19.61 41.18 13.73
C GLU A 33 19.60 39.71 13.35
N ARG A 34 20.73 39.15 12.92
CA ARG A 34 20.86 37.73 12.59
C ARG A 34 20.65 36.87 13.82
N GLU A 35 21.16 37.25 14.97
CA GLU A 35 20.94 36.55 16.23
C GLU A 35 19.45 36.49 16.61
N LYS A 36 18.77 37.63 16.59
CA LYS A 36 17.32 37.73 16.85
C LYS A 36 16.51 36.89 15.84
N HIS A 37 16.90 36.91 14.57
CA HIS A 37 16.25 36.11 13.54
C HIS A 37 16.50 34.61 13.76
N ARG A 38 17.71 34.23 14.20
CA ARG A 38 18.03 32.84 14.57
C ARG A 38 17.13 32.37 15.72
N GLU A 39 17.04 33.13 16.80
CA GLU A 39 16.17 32.83 17.96
C GLU A 39 14.69 32.69 17.57
N TYR A 40 14.22 33.53 16.66
CA TYR A 40 12.87 33.43 16.12
C TYR A 40 12.68 32.13 15.35
N LEU A 41 13.58 31.82 14.41
CA LEU A 41 13.52 30.60 13.57
C LEU A 41 13.60 29.32 14.42
N GLU A 42 14.46 29.26 15.43
CA GLU A 42 14.60 28.11 16.32
C GLU A 42 13.31 27.79 17.10
N LYS A 43 12.47 28.80 17.37
CA LYS A 43 11.12 28.64 17.96
C LYS A 43 10.06 28.23 16.93
N HIS A 44 10.34 28.36 15.63
CA HIS A 44 9.41 28.10 14.53
C HIS A 44 9.98 27.08 13.55
N PRO A 45 9.95 25.77 13.86
CA PRO A 45 10.67 24.72 13.09
C PRO A 45 10.32 24.69 11.61
N ILE A 46 9.08 24.92 11.24
CA ILE A 46 8.66 24.90 9.82
C ILE A 46 9.31 26.07 9.05
N GLU A 47 9.36 27.26 9.64
CA GLU A 47 9.98 28.44 9.04
C GLU A 47 11.50 28.31 9.01
N TRP A 48 12.07 27.71 10.07
CA TRP A 48 13.47 27.34 10.12
C TRP A 48 13.85 26.44 8.94
N ILE A 49 13.07 25.38 8.66
CA ILE A 49 13.31 24.48 7.55
C ILE A 49 13.20 25.22 6.20
N LYS A 50 12.14 26.02 6.00
CA LYS A 50 11.95 26.79 4.77
C LYS A 50 13.09 27.79 4.54
N PHE A 51 13.61 28.36 5.59
CA PHE A 51 14.71 29.31 5.51
C PHE A 51 16.05 28.63 5.19
N PHE A 52 16.40 27.53 5.88
CA PHE A 52 17.70 26.89 5.68
C PHE A 52 17.73 25.93 4.48
N PHE A 53 16.61 25.37 4.03
CA PHE A 53 16.54 24.36 2.98
C PHE A 53 15.59 24.73 1.81
N PRO A 54 15.68 25.94 1.23
CA PRO A 54 14.74 26.38 0.19
C PRO A 54 14.81 25.54 -1.09
N ASN A 55 15.95 24.93 -1.38
CA ASN A 55 16.16 24.06 -2.53
C ASN A 55 15.43 22.72 -2.44
N TYR A 56 15.12 22.26 -1.21
CA TYR A 56 14.34 21.03 -0.97
C TYR A 56 12.85 21.33 -0.82
N VAL A 57 12.48 22.49 -0.26
CA VAL A 57 11.09 22.89 0.00
C VAL A 57 10.50 23.58 -1.22
N LYS A 58 10.26 22.80 -2.29
CA LYS A 58 9.66 23.29 -3.54
C LYS A 58 8.14 23.39 -3.48
N TYR A 59 7.52 22.66 -2.57
CA TYR A 59 6.08 22.59 -2.34
C TYR A 59 5.78 22.90 -0.88
N GLU A 60 4.59 23.43 -0.60
CA GLU A 60 4.13 23.58 0.78
C GLU A 60 4.07 22.24 1.48
N PHE A 61 4.43 22.23 2.77
CA PHE A 61 4.30 21.04 3.59
C PHE A 61 2.83 20.66 3.79
N ALA A 62 2.51 19.40 3.58
CA ALA A 62 1.22 18.86 3.98
C ALA A 62 1.07 18.84 5.52
N ASP A 63 -0.17 18.76 5.99
CA ASP A 63 -0.45 18.82 7.43
C ASP A 63 0.18 17.67 8.22
N PHE A 64 0.27 16.47 7.65
CA PHE A 64 0.91 15.33 8.30
C PHE A 64 2.41 15.58 8.51
N GLN A 65 3.10 16.19 7.54
CA GLN A 65 4.51 16.55 7.65
C GLN A 65 4.74 17.62 8.74
N LYS A 66 3.91 18.68 8.74
CA LYS A 66 3.97 19.74 9.78
C LYS A 66 3.74 19.16 11.17
N LYS A 67 2.80 18.24 11.32
CA LYS A 67 2.51 17.55 12.59
C LYS A 67 3.68 16.71 13.06
N ALA A 68 4.26 15.89 12.18
CA ALA A 68 5.41 15.05 12.52
C ALA A 68 6.64 15.87 12.89
N ILE A 69 6.97 16.93 12.13
CA ILE A 69 8.09 17.84 12.43
C ILE A 69 7.92 18.46 13.83
N ARG A 70 6.75 19.00 14.13
CA ARG A 70 6.50 19.62 15.45
C ARG A 70 6.54 18.60 16.56
N ARG A 71 5.93 17.43 16.38
CA ARG A 71 5.90 16.35 17.37
C ARG A 71 7.31 15.88 17.72
N ILE A 72 8.11 15.53 16.73
CA ILE A 72 9.45 14.97 16.97
C ILE A 72 10.36 16.04 17.59
N ILE A 73 10.36 17.27 17.07
CA ILE A 73 11.20 18.34 17.62
C ILE A 73 10.79 18.74 19.05
N ALA A 74 9.54 18.56 19.45
CA ALA A 74 9.07 18.90 20.79
C ALA A 74 9.63 17.99 21.90
N HIS A 75 10.14 16.80 21.57
CA HIS A 75 10.60 15.80 22.55
C HIS A 75 12.11 15.63 22.50
N ASP A 76 12.73 15.51 23.67
CA ASP A 76 14.14 15.16 23.79
C ASP A 76 14.37 13.65 23.78
N GLU A 77 13.45 12.87 24.35
CA GLU A 77 13.37 11.42 24.22
C GLU A 77 12.07 11.06 23.51
N TRP A 78 12.17 10.30 22.39
CA TRP A 78 11.02 9.92 21.58
C TRP A 78 11.38 8.78 20.63
N PHE A 79 10.45 7.86 20.42
CA PHE A 79 10.55 6.84 19.37
C PHE A 79 9.43 7.04 18.36
N GLU A 80 9.79 7.56 17.20
CA GLU A 80 8.87 7.81 16.08
C GLU A 80 9.07 6.78 14.99
N VAL A 81 7.96 6.23 14.44
CA VAL A 81 7.98 5.44 13.21
C VAL A 81 7.17 6.15 12.14
N LEU A 82 7.81 6.43 10.99
CA LEU A 82 7.22 7.09 9.84
C LEU A 82 7.01 6.08 8.71
N SER A 83 5.84 5.48 8.63
CA SER A 83 5.42 4.62 7.52
C SER A 83 4.66 5.45 6.47
N TRP A 84 5.35 6.46 5.93
CA TRP A 84 4.80 7.25 4.85
C TRP A 84 5.09 6.57 3.51
N SER A 85 4.12 6.55 2.62
CA SER A 85 4.29 5.96 1.29
C SER A 85 5.38 6.65 0.48
N ARG A 86 5.79 6.05 -0.64
CA ARG A 86 6.68 6.72 -1.60
C ARG A 86 6.11 8.08 -2.00
N GLU A 87 6.99 9.02 -2.38
CA GLU A 87 6.70 10.41 -2.79
C GLU A 87 6.23 11.34 -1.67
N LEU A 88 6.18 10.90 -0.40
CA LEU A 88 5.79 11.72 0.75
C LEU A 88 6.98 12.32 1.53
N ALA A 89 8.20 12.20 1.00
CA ALA A 89 9.43 12.86 1.46
C ALA A 89 9.89 12.48 2.90
N LYS A 90 9.72 11.22 3.34
CA LYS A 90 10.17 10.72 4.66
C LYS A 90 11.60 11.14 4.99
N SER A 91 12.56 10.65 4.20
CA SER A 91 14.00 10.86 4.42
C SER A 91 14.39 12.34 4.43
N THR A 92 13.75 13.14 3.57
CA THR A 92 14.00 14.59 3.50
C THR A 92 13.49 15.30 4.76
N VAL A 93 12.27 15.00 5.21
CA VAL A 93 11.70 15.57 6.44
C VAL A 93 12.53 15.16 7.67
N THR A 94 12.96 13.90 7.71
CA THR A 94 13.81 13.40 8.79
C THR A 94 15.16 14.11 8.81
N MET A 95 15.77 14.36 7.64
CA MET A 95 16.99 15.15 7.54
C MET A 95 16.78 16.56 8.15
N PHE A 96 15.68 17.24 7.83
CA PHE A 96 15.41 18.56 8.39
C PHE A 96 15.30 18.54 9.91
N ILE A 97 14.63 17.54 10.47
CA ILE A 97 14.47 17.37 11.92
C ILE A 97 15.83 17.17 12.59
N VAL A 98 16.64 16.23 12.08
CA VAL A 98 17.96 15.92 12.65
C VAL A 98 18.89 17.12 12.49
N MET A 99 18.89 17.82 11.34
CA MET A 99 19.67 19.04 11.14
C MET A 99 19.26 20.17 12.10
N ASN A 100 17.96 20.34 12.34
CA ASN A 100 17.48 21.32 13.34
C ASN A 100 18.01 20.98 14.73
N LEU A 101 17.82 19.75 15.20
CA LEU A 101 18.21 19.32 16.54
C LEU A 101 19.74 19.38 16.76
N THR A 102 20.52 19.11 15.72
CA THR A 102 21.99 19.12 15.82
C THR A 102 22.55 20.54 15.73
N LEU A 103 22.05 21.40 14.85
CA LEU A 103 22.51 22.78 14.72
C LEU A 103 22.10 23.65 15.90
N THR A 104 20.95 23.35 16.54
CA THR A 104 20.52 24.00 17.78
C THR A 104 21.23 23.45 19.04
N GLY A 105 22.10 22.44 18.88
CA GLY A 105 22.90 21.86 19.98
C GLY A 105 22.16 20.89 20.89
N ARG A 106 20.91 20.54 20.56
CA ARG A 106 20.08 19.62 21.36
C ARG A 106 20.51 18.16 21.20
N LYS A 107 21.06 17.79 20.06
CA LYS A 107 21.58 16.45 19.75
C LYS A 107 23.00 16.52 19.22
N LYS A 108 23.83 15.53 19.54
CA LYS A 108 25.29 15.60 19.25
C LYS A 108 25.91 14.34 18.67
N ASN A 109 25.23 13.20 18.68
CA ASN A 109 25.80 11.96 18.17
C ASN A 109 24.76 11.15 17.40
N VAL A 110 24.79 11.27 16.07
CA VAL A 110 23.82 10.71 15.13
C VAL A 110 24.37 9.45 14.50
N ILE A 111 23.67 8.32 14.65
CA ILE A 111 23.87 7.14 13.82
C ILE A 111 22.74 7.06 12.81
N LEU A 112 23.09 7.03 11.51
CA LEU A 112 22.19 6.78 10.41
C LEU A 112 22.40 5.37 9.89
N THR A 113 21.34 4.59 9.81
CA THR A 113 21.37 3.18 9.41
C THR A 113 20.41 2.91 8.26
N SER A 114 20.84 2.07 7.31
CA SER A 114 20.02 1.57 6.21
C SER A 114 20.29 0.08 5.97
N ASN A 115 19.58 -0.52 5.00
CA ASN A 115 19.74 -1.93 4.63
C ASN A 115 21.19 -2.29 4.23
N SER A 116 21.96 -1.34 3.71
CA SER A 116 23.37 -1.49 3.33
C SER A 116 24.20 -0.27 3.71
N LYS A 117 25.53 -0.43 3.78
CA LYS A 117 26.47 0.67 4.03
C LYS A 117 26.38 1.75 2.96
N ASP A 118 26.34 1.35 1.69
CA ASP A 118 26.30 2.29 0.56
C ASP A 118 25.02 3.13 0.56
N ASN A 119 23.88 2.53 0.92
CA ASN A 119 22.63 3.27 1.07
C ASN A 119 22.67 4.21 2.28
N ALA A 120 23.24 3.79 3.39
CA ALA A 120 23.41 4.65 4.56
C ALA A 120 24.30 5.87 4.24
N VAL A 121 25.39 5.70 3.48
CA VAL A 121 26.26 6.80 3.03
C VAL A 121 25.46 7.76 2.12
N ARG A 122 24.73 7.25 1.13
CA ARG A 122 23.87 8.08 0.24
C ARG A 122 22.82 8.89 1.02
N LEU A 123 22.26 8.32 2.07
CA LEU A 123 21.32 9.03 2.94
C LEU A 123 22.01 10.10 3.80
N LEU A 124 23.29 9.94 4.10
CA LEU A 124 24.10 10.89 4.86
C LEU A 124 24.63 12.05 3.98
N ASP A 125 24.80 11.83 2.67
CA ASP A 125 25.32 12.84 1.73
C ASP A 125 24.60 14.20 1.78
N PRO A 126 23.26 14.29 1.83
CA PRO A 126 22.56 15.57 1.95
C PRO A 126 22.90 16.35 3.22
N TYR A 127 23.15 15.66 4.34
CA TYR A 127 23.58 16.30 5.60
C TYR A 127 24.97 16.93 5.41
N ARG A 128 25.91 16.14 4.91
CA ARG A 128 27.29 16.58 4.67
C ARG A 128 27.34 17.75 3.71
N ALA A 129 26.65 17.65 2.55
CA ALA A 129 26.63 18.71 1.54
C ALA A 129 26.06 20.04 2.07
N ASN A 130 24.99 19.99 2.87
CA ASN A 130 24.45 21.21 3.49
C ASN A 130 25.39 21.79 4.56
N LEU A 131 26.04 20.96 5.35
CA LEU A 131 27.02 21.42 6.34
C LEU A 131 28.28 22.03 5.70
N GLU A 132 28.63 21.58 4.46
CA GLU A 132 29.76 22.09 3.68
C GLU A 132 29.42 23.37 2.91
N ALA A 133 28.24 23.47 2.31
CA ALA A 133 27.97 24.44 1.25
C ALA A 133 26.77 25.38 1.51
N ASN A 134 25.94 25.13 2.50
CA ASN A 134 24.79 25.96 2.77
C ASN A 134 25.20 27.30 3.39
N GLY A 135 25.10 28.37 2.60
CA GLY A 135 25.52 29.71 3.01
C GLY A 135 24.80 30.24 4.25
N ARG A 136 23.50 29.95 4.37
CA ARG A 136 22.70 30.36 5.54
C ARG A 136 23.10 29.62 6.80
N ILE A 137 23.35 28.30 6.71
CA ILE A 137 23.89 27.52 7.84
C ILE A 137 25.23 28.11 8.29
N MET A 138 26.14 28.37 7.37
CA MET A 138 27.43 28.98 7.70
C MET A 138 27.31 30.35 8.33
N ALA A 139 26.36 31.17 7.88
CA ALA A 139 26.17 32.51 8.41
C ALA A 139 25.54 32.56 9.80
N TYR A 140 24.66 31.61 10.13
CA TYR A 140 23.89 31.58 11.37
C TYR A 140 24.50 30.65 12.45
N TYR A 141 25.16 29.55 12.04
CA TYR A 141 25.73 28.54 12.94
C TYR A 141 27.24 28.37 12.78
N GLY A 142 27.86 29.18 11.91
CA GLY A 142 29.29 29.11 11.63
C GLY A 142 29.67 27.96 10.68
N LYS A 143 30.95 27.94 10.29
CA LYS A 143 31.50 26.88 9.45
C LYS A 143 31.53 25.55 10.21
N GLN A 144 30.95 24.51 9.65
CA GLN A 144 30.74 23.23 10.33
C GLN A 144 31.86 22.23 10.13
N GLU A 145 32.50 22.23 8.97
CA GLU A 145 33.56 21.29 8.60
C GLU A 145 34.76 21.34 9.57
N LEU A 146 35.12 20.19 10.14
CA LEU A 146 36.30 20.01 10.98
C LEU A 146 37.39 19.25 10.19
N PRO A 147 38.51 19.90 9.82
CA PRO A 147 39.58 19.23 9.09
C PRO A 147 40.11 18.01 9.85
N GLY A 148 40.32 16.90 9.14
CA GLY A 148 40.81 15.64 9.70
C GLY A 148 39.73 14.70 10.27
N SER A 149 38.49 15.15 10.35
CA SER A 149 37.34 14.34 10.81
C SER A 149 36.13 14.51 9.87
N TRP A 150 36.38 14.33 8.56
CA TRP A 150 35.37 14.61 7.55
C TRP A 150 35.47 13.61 6.39
N THR A 151 34.92 12.41 6.61
CA THR A 151 34.83 11.37 5.57
C THR A 151 33.40 11.25 5.05
N GLU A 152 33.17 10.46 4.01
CA GLU A 152 31.84 10.28 3.42
C GLU A 152 30.88 9.52 4.33
N ASP A 153 31.39 8.64 5.18
CA ASP A 153 30.62 7.76 6.03
C ASP A 153 30.63 8.13 7.52
N GLU A 154 31.57 8.98 7.93
CA GLU A 154 31.67 9.47 9.30
C GLU A 154 32.35 10.84 9.33
N PHE A 155 31.73 11.78 10.02
CA PHE A 155 32.31 13.11 10.21
C PHE A 155 31.87 13.75 11.52
N THR A 156 32.72 14.64 12.06
CA THR A 156 32.42 15.43 13.24
C THR A 156 32.52 16.90 12.89
N THR A 157 31.50 17.69 13.29
CA THR A 157 31.46 19.14 13.06
C THR A 157 32.35 19.90 14.06
N LYS A 158 32.67 21.17 13.76
CA LYS A 158 33.33 22.07 14.72
C LYS A 158 32.54 22.24 16.02
N GLY A 159 31.22 22.12 15.96
CA GLY A 159 30.32 22.10 17.12
C GLY A 159 30.33 20.77 17.88
N LYS A 160 31.24 19.84 17.54
CA LYS A 160 31.37 18.52 18.14
C LYS A 160 30.14 17.62 17.96
N VAL A 161 29.39 17.81 16.87
CA VAL A 161 28.32 16.91 16.47
C VAL A 161 28.90 15.84 15.55
N SER A 162 28.73 14.58 15.89
CA SER A 162 29.17 13.43 15.09
C SER A 162 28.01 12.84 14.30
N PHE A 163 28.31 12.47 13.05
CA PHE A 163 27.42 11.74 12.16
C PHE A 163 28.13 10.50 11.66
N ARG A 164 27.47 9.34 11.71
CA ARG A 164 28.03 8.08 11.23
C ARG A 164 26.98 7.26 10.49
N ALA A 165 27.32 6.79 9.28
CA ALA A 165 26.51 5.90 8.48
C ALA A 165 26.89 4.43 8.72
N LEU A 166 25.89 3.57 8.97
CA LEU A 166 26.07 2.13 9.17
C LEU A 166 25.08 1.34 8.30
N GLY A 167 25.55 0.26 7.69
CA GLY A 167 24.67 -0.73 7.09
C GLY A 167 24.16 -1.74 8.12
N ALA A 168 23.00 -2.32 7.89
CA ALA A 168 22.46 -3.40 8.70
C ALA A 168 23.48 -4.54 8.87
N GLY A 169 23.65 -5.06 10.08
CA GLY A 169 24.62 -6.10 10.41
C GLY A 169 26.05 -5.64 10.68
N GLN A 170 26.40 -4.38 10.41
CA GLN A 170 27.72 -3.84 10.78
C GLN A 170 27.81 -3.59 12.30
N SER A 171 29.05 -3.63 12.83
CA SER A 171 29.27 -3.35 14.25
C SER A 171 29.08 -1.85 14.55
N PRO A 172 28.12 -1.46 15.40
CA PRO A 172 27.98 -0.08 15.84
C PRO A 172 28.92 0.23 17.04
N ARG A 173 29.77 -0.70 17.45
CA ARG A 173 30.70 -0.51 18.57
C ARG A 173 31.69 0.60 18.25
N GLY A 174 32.06 1.37 19.26
CA GLY A 174 32.95 2.51 19.09
C GLY A 174 32.30 3.79 18.60
N SER A 175 30.97 3.85 18.54
CA SER A 175 30.17 5.03 18.10
C SER A 175 30.10 6.14 19.16
N ARG A 176 31.03 6.19 20.12
CA ARG A 176 31.11 7.29 21.06
C ARG A 176 31.76 8.50 20.41
N ASN A 177 31.13 9.66 20.57
CA ASN A 177 31.71 10.96 20.27
C ASN A 177 32.23 11.56 21.59
N GLU A 178 33.54 11.51 21.87
CA GLU A 178 34.12 11.84 23.17
C GLU A 178 33.45 11.03 24.30
N ALA A 179 32.72 11.69 25.22
CA ALA A 179 31.97 11.06 26.30
C ALA A 179 30.48 10.76 25.94
N ILE A 180 30.00 11.25 24.78
CA ILE A 180 28.58 11.20 24.41
C ILE A 180 28.28 9.89 23.64
N ARG A 181 27.35 9.10 24.15
CA ARG A 181 26.78 7.97 23.42
C ARG A 181 25.83 8.48 22.32
N PRO A 182 25.49 7.65 21.32
CA PRO A 182 24.48 8.01 20.34
C PRO A 182 23.19 8.50 21.00
N ASP A 183 22.77 9.70 20.64
CA ASP A 183 21.56 10.38 21.12
C ASP A 183 20.52 10.58 20.02
N VAL A 184 20.88 10.20 18.76
CA VAL A 184 19.95 10.02 17.64
C VAL A 184 20.25 8.71 16.94
N LEU A 185 19.26 7.83 16.87
CA LEU A 185 19.27 6.63 16.04
C LEU A 185 18.26 6.81 14.90
N LEU A 186 18.78 7.05 13.70
CA LEU A 186 17.96 7.18 12.50
C LEU A 186 18.09 5.92 11.65
N VAL A 187 16.98 5.25 11.40
CA VAL A 187 16.89 4.05 10.55
C VAL A 187 16.02 4.39 9.35
N ASP A 188 16.54 4.26 8.15
CA ASP A 188 15.80 4.57 6.92
C ASP A 188 16.03 3.50 5.85
N ASP A 189 14.96 3.10 5.17
CA ASP A 189 14.94 2.04 4.16
C ASP A 189 15.69 0.76 4.65
N PHE A 190 15.28 0.26 5.82
CA PHE A 190 15.95 -0.85 6.49
C PHE A 190 15.56 -2.22 5.92
N ASP A 191 14.30 -2.39 5.55
CA ASP A 191 13.78 -3.60 4.93
C ASP A 191 13.85 -3.50 3.40
N THR A 192 14.08 -4.65 2.73
CA THR A 192 13.97 -4.77 1.27
C THR A 192 12.94 -5.82 0.90
N ASP A 193 12.35 -5.72 -0.30
CA ASP A 193 11.39 -6.72 -0.82
C ASP A 193 11.97 -8.14 -0.83
N GLU A 194 13.28 -8.26 -1.06
CA GLU A 194 13.95 -9.57 -1.08
C GLU A 194 14.05 -10.17 0.32
N ASP A 195 14.41 -9.35 1.32
CA ASP A 195 14.53 -9.79 2.70
C ASP A 195 13.20 -10.26 3.29
N THR A 196 12.10 -9.57 2.94
CA THR A 196 10.77 -9.91 3.46
C THR A 196 10.21 -11.24 2.97
N LYS A 197 10.82 -11.83 1.96
CA LYS A 197 10.49 -13.20 1.52
C LYS A 197 11.02 -14.29 2.46
N ASN A 198 11.97 -13.95 3.33
CA ASN A 198 12.58 -14.88 4.27
C ASN A 198 12.47 -14.38 5.72
N PRO A 199 11.58 -14.97 6.54
CA PRO A 199 11.40 -14.57 7.94
C PRO A 199 12.69 -14.61 8.77
N ASP A 200 13.63 -15.53 8.47
CA ASP A 200 14.90 -15.64 9.20
C ASP A 200 15.80 -14.43 8.95
N ILE A 201 15.74 -13.81 7.77
CA ILE A 201 16.49 -12.60 7.44
C ILE A 201 15.91 -11.42 8.23
N ILE A 202 14.59 -11.26 8.24
CA ILE A 202 13.91 -10.23 9.04
C ILE A 202 14.25 -10.40 10.52
N GLN A 203 14.20 -11.64 11.04
CA GLN A 203 14.58 -11.90 12.43
C GLN A 203 16.05 -11.51 12.73
N LYS A 204 16.98 -11.88 11.88
CA LYS A 204 18.41 -11.50 12.05
C LYS A 204 18.61 -9.98 12.03
N ARG A 205 17.91 -9.25 11.18
CA ARG A 205 17.96 -7.78 11.14
C ARG A 205 17.40 -7.18 12.41
N TRP A 206 16.28 -7.71 12.88
CA TRP A 206 15.65 -7.26 14.11
C TRP A 206 16.52 -7.57 15.32
N ASP A 207 17.10 -8.78 15.40
CA ASP A 207 18.07 -9.14 16.45
C ASP A 207 19.28 -8.19 16.46
N TRP A 208 19.77 -7.79 15.29
CA TRP A 208 20.84 -6.81 15.20
C TRP A 208 20.40 -5.42 15.70
N TRP A 209 19.19 -4.99 15.38
CA TRP A 209 18.63 -3.77 15.94
C TRP A 209 18.58 -3.83 17.46
N GLU A 210 17.98 -4.85 18.03
CA GLU A 210 17.79 -4.99 19.49
C GLU A 210 19.09 -5.22 20.25
N ASN A 211 20.01 -6.02 19.71
CA ASN A 211 21.19 -6.47 20.46
C ASN A 211 22.45 -5.65 20.15
N ALA A 212 22.50 -4.96 19.01
CA ALA A 212 23.69 -4.23 18.60
C ALA A 212 23.46 -2.71 18.51
N LEU A 213 22.46 -2.24 17.73
CA LEU A 213 22.29 -0.82 17.47
C LEU A 213 21.60 -0.09 18.63
N TYR A 214 20.42 -0.54 19.03
CA TYR A 214 19.64 0.12 20.08
C TYR A 214 20.38 0.24 21.43
N PRO A 215 21.15 -0.75 21.89
CA PRO A 215 21.94 -0.63 23.12
C PRO A 215 23.15 0.30 23.05
N THR A 216 23.46 0.91 21.90
CA THR A 216 24.54 1.93 21.81
C THR A 216 24.16 3.22 22.54
N ARG A 217 22.86 3.51 22.64
CA ARG A 217 22.34 4.68 23.34
C ARG A 217 22.67 4.67 24.84
N SER A 218 22.55 5.83 25.47
CA SER A 218 22.58 5.92 26.92
C SER A 218 21.25 5.45 27.52
N ILE A 219 21.29 4.92 28.74
CA ILE A 219 20.07 4.64 29.53
C ILE A 219 19.60 5.91 30.27
N SER A 220 20.57 6.75 30.67
CA SER A 220 20.34 7.94 31.51
C SER A 220 20.20 9.24 30.74
N GLU A 221 20.51 9.25 29.43
CA GLU A 221 20.43 10.43 28.58
C GLU A 221 19.36 10.26 27.52
N PRO A 222 18.57 11.31 27.22
CA PRO A 222 17.46 11.22 26.30
C PRO A 222 17.94 10.93 24.86
N THR A 223 17.35 9.92 24.25
CA THR A 223 17.66 9.48 22.88
C THR A 223 16.45 9.60 21.99
N LEU A 224 16.65 10.17 20.80
CA LEU A 224 15.66 10.21 19.73
C LEU A 224 15.86 9.01 18.81
N VAL A 225 14.84 8.22 18.61
CA VAL A 225 14.81 7.15 17.61
C VAL A 225 13.80 7.54 16.52
N ILE A 226 14.23 7.53 15.27
CA ILE A 226 13.36 7.71 14.11
C ILE A 226 13.54 6.51 13.18
N PHE A 227 12.46 5.79 12.94
CA PHE A 227 12.45 4.64 12.04
C PHE A 227 11.56 4.95 10.84
N CYS A 228 12.13 4.99 9.64
CA CYS A 228 11.46 5.29 8.40
C CYS A 228 11.38 4.05 7.52
N GLY A 229 10.21 3.76 6.95
CA GLY A 229 10.05 2.67 6.01
C GLY A 229 8.60 2.47 5.60
N ASN A 230 8.39 1.95 4.39
CA ASN A 230 7.07 1.51 3.95
C ASN A 230 6.74 0.16 4.60
N ILE A 231 5.46 -0.09 4.83
CA ILE A 231 4.99 -1.42 5.25
C ILE A 231 4.90 -2.29 3.99
N ILE A 232 5.97 -3.04 3.71
CA ILE A 232 6.11 -3.86 2.50
C ILE A 232 5.77 -5.34 2.73
N ALA A 233 5.68 -5.76 3.99
CA ALA A 233 5.26 -7.10 4.40
C ALA A 233 4.46 -7.06 5.70
N LYS A 234 3.70 -8.13 6.00
CA LYS A 234 2.97 -8.27 7.29
C LYS A 234 3.92 -8.30 8.48
N ASP A 235 5.05 -8.98 8.33
CA ASP A 235 6.17 -8.99 9.28
C ASP A 235 7.40 -8.40 8.58
N CYS A 236 7.83 -7.24 9.04
CA CYS A 236 9.05 -6.54 8.64
C CYS A 236 9.51 -5.63 9.78
N CYS A 237 10.74 -5.17 9.74
CA CYS A 237 11.32 -4.42 10.85
C CYS A 237 10.56 -3.12 11.14
N VAL A 238 10.04 -2.43 10.12
CA VAL A 238 9.24 -1.21 10.34
C VAL A 238 7.93 -1.49 11.09
N VAL A 239 7.29 -2.65 10.87
CA VAL A 239 6.08 -3.05 11.61
C VAL A 239 6.43 -3.33 13.08
N ARG A 240 7.48 -4.12 13.33
CA ARG A 240 7.96 -4.41 14.68
C ARG A 240 8.36 -3.13 15.42
N ALA A 241 9.03 -2.20 14.76
CA ALA A 241 9.37 -0.89 15.31
C ALA A 241 8.13 -0.07 15.65
N GLY A 242 7.10 -0.10 14.77
CA GLY A 242 5.83 0.62 14.98
C GLY A 242 5.06 0.13 16.21
N GLU A 243 5.09 -1.18 16.50
CA GLU A 243 4.44 -1.76 17.67
C GLU A 243 5.10 -1.33 19.01
N MET A 244 6.35 -0.88 18.97
CA MET A 244 7.12 -0.44 20.15
C MET A 244 7.24 1.08 20.26
N ALA A 245 6.88 1.82 19.23
CA ALA A 245 7.10 3.26 19.15
C ALA A 245 6.13 4.06 20.04
N ASP A 246 6.57 5.24 20.48
CA ASP A 246 5.70 6.22 21.12
C ASP A 246 4.67 6.78 20.12
N SER A 247 5.05 6.82 18.83
CA SER A 247 4.15 7.23 17.75
C SER A 247 4.47 6.47 16.47
N TRP A 248 3.46 5.89 15.85
CA TRP A 248 3.53 5.26 14.54
C TRP A 248 2.61 6.00 13.57
N ASP A 249 3.22 6.74 12.65
CA ASP A 249 2.52 7.60 11.69
C ASP A 249 2.46 6.93 10.32
N ILE A 250 1.28 6.38 9.97
CA ILE A 250 1.04 5.68 8.70
C ILE A 250 0.31 6.62 7.75
N VAL A 251 0.96 7.04 6.66
CA VAL A 251 0.39 7.94 5.66
C VAL A 251 0.51 7.32 4.27
N ASN A 252 -0.62 7.15 3.62
CA ASN A 252 -0.71 6.64 2.26
C ASN A 252 -0.70 7.79 1.25
N ILE A 253 -0.40 7.48 -0.02
CA ILE A 253 -0.42 8.49 -1.10
C ILE A 253 -1.81 9.12 -1.28
N ARG A 254 -2.86 8.39 -0.90
CA ARG A 254 -4.26 8.86 -0.84
C ARG A 254 -4.86 8.64 0.54
N ASP A 255 -5.72 9.55 0.95
CA ASP A 255 -6.50 9.44 2.17
C ASP A 255 -7.62 8.38 2.05
N LYS A 256 -8.36 8.16 3.14
CA LYS A 256 -9.50 7.24 3.18
C LYS A 256 -10.65 7.61 2.22
N ASN A 257 -10.68 8.83 1.71
CA ASN A 257 -11.66 9.30 0.73
C ASN A 257 -11.18 9.16 -0.72
N GLY A 258 -9.91 8.73 -0.90
CA GLY A 258 -9.29 8.53 -2.19
C GLY A 258 -8.63 9.77 -2.78
N PHE A 259 -8.44 10.84 -1.99
CA PHE A 259 -7.76 12.05 -2.39
C PHE A 259 -6.28 12.05 -2.00
N SER A 260 -5.46 12.72 -2.80
CA SER A 260 -4.04 12.90 -2.50
C SER A 260 -3.83 13.46 -1.08
N THR A 261 -2.91 12.85 -0.34
CA THR A 261 -2.52 13.33 1.00
C THR A 261 -1.56 14.53 0.94
N TRP A 262 -0.97 14.78 -0.22
CA TRP A 262 -0.13 15.94 -0.49
C TRP A 262 -0.43 16.51 -1.88
N PRO A 263 -1.58 17.18 -2.06
CA PRO A 263 -2.05 17.65 -3.36
C PRO A 263 -1.16 18.73 -3.98
N GLU A 264 -0.43 19.51 -3.17
CA GLU A 264 0.50 20.55 -3.64
C GLU A 264 1.65 19.96 -4.46
N LYS A 265 2.03 18.69 -4.22
CA LYS A 265 3.09 17.98 -4.95
C LYS A 265 2.55 16.91 -5.89
N ASN A 266 1.62 16.10 -5.42
CA ASN A 266 1.15 14.89 -6.07
C ASN A 266 -0.30 15.11 -6.53
N SER A 267 -0.53 15.55 -7.78
CA SER A 267 -1.88 15.68 -8.33
C SER A 267 -2.53 14.30 -8.50
N GLU A 268 -3.87 14.27 -8.58
CA GLU A 268 -4.61 13.02 -8.80
C GLU A 268 -4.20 12.35 -10.12
N GLU A 269 -3.96 13.14 -11.17
CA GLU A 269 -3.54 12.68 -12.48
C GLU A 269 -2.14 12.06 -12.45
N ASP A 270 -1.20 12.64 -11.70
CA ASP A 270 0.15 12.11 -11.55
C ASP A 270 0.17 10.80 -10.77
N ILE A 271 -0.62 10.73 -9.71
CA ILE A 271 -0.80 9.49 -8.93
C ILE A 271 -1.40 8.40 -9.83
N ASP A 272 -2.48 8.70 -10.57
CA ASP A 272 -3.11 7.73 -11.47
C ASP A 272 -2.18 7.24 -12.56
N ARG A 273 -1.46 8.17 -13.19
CA ARG A 273 -0.47 7.85 -14.22
C ARG A 273 0.63 6.92 -13.67
N THR A 274 1.07 7.14 -12.44
CA THR A 274 2.08 6.31 -11.79
C THR A 274 1.53 4.93 -11.44
N LEU A 275 0.37 4.88 -10.77
CA LEU A 275 -0.25 3.63 -10.34
C LEU A 275 -0.70 2.76 -11.52
N SER A 276 -1.05 3.35 -12.67
CA SER A 276 -1.42 2.60 -13.87
C SER A 276 -0.27 1.83 -14.53
N LYS A 277 0.99 2.16 -14.20
CA LYS A 277 2.19 1.56 -14.79
C LYS A 277 2.82 0.45 -13.93
N ILE A 278 2.28 0.21 -12.75
CA ILE A 278 2.78 -0.80 -11.83
C ILE A 278 1.69 -1.81 -11.47
N SER A 279 2.09 -2.98 -11.02
CA SER A 279 1.13 -4.00 -10.55
C SER A 279 0.36 -3.50 -9.32
N LYS A 280 -0.88 -3.97 -9.16
CA LYS A 280 -1.69 -3.65 -7.98
C LYS A 280 -1.02 -4.07 -6.67
N LYS A 281 -0.33 -5.22 -6.67
CA LYS A 281 0.46 -5.66 -5.52
C LYS A 281 1.54 -4.64 -5.16
N ALA A 282 2.35 -4.20 -6.12
CA ALA A 282 3.38 -3.19 -5.88
C ALA A 282 2.77 -1.86 -5.41
N ALA A 283 1.66 -1.44 -6.02
CA ALA A 283 0.94 -0.24 -5.60
C ALA A 283 0.50 -0.33 -4.13
N GLN A 284 -0.04 -1.47 -3.70
CA GLN A 284 -0.51 -1.64 -2.32
C GLN A 284 0.63 -1.60 -1.31
N GLY A 285 1.79 -2.20 -1.57
CA GLY A 285 2.95 -2.12 -0.67
C GLY A 285 3.57 -0.72 -0.65
N GLU A 286 3.89 -0.17 -1.82
CA GLU A 286 4.71 1.04 -1.94
C GLU A 286 3.96 2.35 -1.67
N TYR A 287 2.66 2.41 -2.04
CA TYR A 287 1.87 3.64 -1.98
C TYR A 287 0.74 3.61 -0.97
N PHE A 288 0.36 2.44 -0.45
CA PHE A 288 -0.76 2.29 0.48
C PHE A 288 -0.40 1.60 1.79
N ASN A 289 0.85 1.27 2.04
CA ASN A 289 1.29 0.56 3.25
C ASN A 289 0.43 -0.68 3.57
N ASN A 290 -0.04 -1.35 2.53
CA ASN A 290 -0.98 -2.46 2.60
C ASN A 290 -0.40 -3.68 1.85
N PRO A 291 0.60 -4.37 2.41
CA PRO A 291 1.24 -5.50 1.76
C PRO A 291 0.24 -6.65 1.57
N ILE A 292 0.13 -7.13 0.34
CA ILE A 292 -0.75 -8.21 -0.05
C ILE A 292 0.09 -9.38 -0.55
N SER A 293 -0.11 -10.56 0.04
CA SER A 293 0.45 -11.81 -0.46
C SER A 293 -0.41 -12.28 -1.65
N VAL A 294 0.20 -12.44 -2.82
CA VAL A 294 -0.49 -12.99 -3.98
C VAL A 294 -0.68 -14.48 -3.79
N GLY A 295 -1.90 -14.98 -4.03
CA GLY A 295 -2.19 -16.41 -3.93
C GLY A 295 -2.30 -16.93 -2.50
N GLU A 296 -2.56 -16.09 -1.52
CA GLU A 296 -2.70 -16.54 -0.12
C GLU A 296 -3.83 -17.56 0.07
N VAL A 297 -4.94 -17.38 -0.66
CA VAL A 297 -6.09 -18.30 -0.65
C VAL A 297 -6.27 -18.95 -2.01
N PHE A 298 -6.16 -18.18 -3.10
CA PHE A 298 -6.32 -18.67 -4.48
C PHE A 298 -4.96 -18.64 -5.20
N GLU A 299 -4.18 -19.73 -5.09
CA GLU A 299 -2.82 -19.77 -5.64
C GLU A 299 -2.78 -19.71 -7.16
N ASN A 300 -3.57 -20.55 -7.82
CA ASN A 300 -3.54 -20.72 -9.26
C ASN A 300 -4.95 -20.62 -9.86
N ILE A 301 -5.27 -19.46 -10.41
CA ILE A 301 -6.55 -19.26 -11.10
C ILE A 301 -6.46 -19.86 -12.51
N ALA A 302 -7.29 -20.87 -12.76
CA ALA A 302 -7.30 -21.59 -14.03
C ALA A 302 -8.14 -20.86 -15.08
N TYR A 303 -7.57 -20.71 -16.27
CA TYR A 303 -8.31 -20.34 -17.48
C TYR A 303 -8.58 -21.59 -18.33
N GLY A 304 -9.75 -21.67 -18.93
CA GLY A 304 -10.09 -22.78 -19.79
C GLY A 304 -11.19 -22.45 -20.79
N LYS A 305 -11.29 -23.27 -21.81
CA LYS A 305 -12.33 -23.15 -22.84
C LYS A 305 -13.69 -23.47 -22.24
N VAL A 306 -14.61 -22.53 -22.32
CA VAL A 306 -16.01 -22.75 -21.90
C VAL A 306 -16.71 -23.63 -22.89
N PRO A 307 -17.39 -24.73 -22.45
CA PRO A 307 -18.22 -25.56 -23.31
C PRO A 307 -19.34 -24.74 -23.98
N ALA A 308 -19.88 -25.26 -25.11
CA ALA A 308 -21.02 -24.62 -25.76
C ALA A 308 -22.15 -24.35 -24.74
N LEU A 309 -22.73 -23.15 -24.73
CA LEU A 309 -23.69 -22.72 -23.71
C LEU A 309 -24.93 -23.63 -23.65
N SER A 310 -25.30 -24.26 -24.77
CA SER A 310 -26.40 -25.23 -24.84
C SER A 310 -26.14 -26.52 -24.05
N LYS A 311 -24.91 -26.82 -23.65
CA LYS A 311 -24.57 -27.94 -22.78
C LYS A 311 -24.89 -27.72 -21.30
N PHE A 312 -25.01 -26.46 -20.90
CA PHE A 312 -25.41 -26.11 -19.55
C PHE A 312 -26.92 -26.24 -19.40
N LYS A 313 -27.37 -26.91 -18.37
CA LYS A 313 -28.80 -27.04 -18.07
C LYS A 313 -29.48 -25.69 -17.86
N PHE A 314 -28.74 -24.77 -17.24
CA PHE A 314 -29.07 -23.37 -17.07
C PHE A 314 -27.79 -22.60 -16.71
N LEU A 315 -27.86 -21.27 -16.79
CA LEU A 315 -26.83 -20.36 -16.32
C LEU A 315 -27.41 -19.42 -15.25
N VAL A 316 -26.55 -18.89 -14.40
CA VAL A 316 -26.91 -17.90 -13.39
C VAL A 316 -26.13 -16.62 -13.66
N VAL A 317 -26.85 -15.49 -13.73
CA VAL A 317 -26.31 -14.15 -13.61
C VAL A 317 -26.49 -13.72 -12.18
N TYR A 318 -25.41 -13.47 -11.46
CA TYR A 318 -25.43 -12.96 -10.11
C TYR A 318 -24.73 -11.62 -10.03
N ALA A 319 -25.31 -10.68 -9.28
CA ALA A 319 -24.76 -9.35 -9.15
C ALA A 319 -24.70 -8.86 -7.71
N ASP A 320 -23.61 -8.14 -7.41
CA ASP A 320 -23.42 -7.33 -6.20
C ASP A 320 -23.57 -5.85 -6.58
N PRO A 321 -24.61 -5.15 -6.10
CA PRO A 321 -24.90 -3.77 -6.46
C PRO A 321 -23.98 -2.74 -5.80
N ALA A 322 -23.10 -3.10 -4.91
CA ALA A 322 -22.19 -2.25 -4.11
C ALA A 322 -22.64 -0.77 -3.96
N PRO A 323 -22.98 -0.28 -2.77
CA PRO A 323 -23.49 1.07 -2.59
C PRO A 323 -22.41 2.11 -2.88
N GLY A 324 -22.75 3.19 -3.60
CA GLY A 324 -22.03 4.44 -3.60
C GLY A 324 -21.01 4.68 -4.70
N ALA A 325 -21.19 4.16 -5.92
CA ALA A 325 -20.42 4.63 -7.06
C ALA A 325 -20.92 5.99 -7.56
N SER A 326 -20.37 7.07 -7.04
CA SER A 326 -20.25 8.31 -7.79
C SER A 326 -18.94 8.24 -8.57
N LYS A 327 -18.95 8.53 -9.89
CA LYS A 327 -17.73 8.69 -10.69
C LYS A 327 -16.73 9.57 -9.92
N GLY A 328 -15.55 9.04 -9.63
CA GLY A 328 -14.45 9.80 -9.02
C GLY A 328 -13.96 9.37 -7.65
N LYS A 329 -14.55 8.39 -6.96
CA LYS A 329 -14.01 7.86 -5.70
C LYS A 329 -13.24 6.56 -5.96
N LYS A 330 -11.95 6.66 -6.25
CA LYS A 330 -11.05 5.52 -6.50
C LYS A 330 -10.76 4.75 -5.20
N GLY A 331 -10.68 3.42 -5.31
CA GLY A 331 -10.37 2.52 -4.18
C GLY A 331 -11.57 1.99 -3.39
N LYS A 332 -12.81 2.19 -3.86
CA LYS A 332 -14.04 1.66 -3.24
C LYS A 332 -14.61 0.49 -4.02
N SER A 333 -15.48 -0.30 -3.35
CA SER A 333 -16.23 -1.42 -3.91
C SER A 333 -16.72 -1.19 -5.33
N CYS A 334 -16.58 -2.20 -6.17
CA CYS A 334 -17.05 -2.21 -7.54
C CYS A 334 -18.42 -2.89 -7.64
N LYS A 335 -19.27 -2.41 -8.55
CA LYS A 335 -20.43 -3.18 -8.96
C LYS A 335 -19.99 -4.38 -9.79
N THR A 336 -20.61 -5.53 -9.54
CA THR A 336 -20.26 -6.77 -10.23
C THR A 336 -21.49 -7.43 -10.80
N VAL A 337 -21.40 -7.91 -12.04
CA VAL A 337 -22.39 -8.82 -12.67
C VAL A 337 -21.61 -9.96 -13.30
N SER A 338 -21.78 -11.19 -12.79
CA SER A 338 -21.08 -12.38 -13.26
C SER A 338 -22.04 -13.43 -13.80
N LEU A 339 -21.76 -13.93 -14.99
CA LEU A 339 -22.45 -15.06 -15.63
C LEU A 339 -21.69 -16.34 -15.36
N CYS A 340 -22.29 -17.26 -14.62
CA CYS A 340 -21.68 -18.51 -14.22
C CYS A 340 -22.55 -19.72 -14.58
N GLY A 341 -21.91 -20.89 -14.74
CA GLY A 341 -22.58 -22.16 -14.95
C GLY A 341 -21.76 -23.34 -14.45
N LYS A 342 -22.42 -24.43 -14.02
CA LYS A 342 -21.74 -25.69 -13.66
C LYS A 342 -21.98 -26.76 -14.71
N LEU A 343 -20.89 -27.46 -15.04
CA LEU A 343 -20.93 -28.65 -15.93
C LEU A 343 -19.86 -29.65 -15.48
N GLY A 344 -20.26 -30.90 -15.23
CA GLY A 344 -19.34 -31.96 -14.84
C GLY A 344 -18.55 -31.68 -13.55
N GLY A 345 -19.18 -31.03 -12.58
CA GLY A 345 -18.54 -30.65 -11.29
C GLY A 345 -17.71 -29.35 -11.33
N ARG A 346 -17.47 -28.81 -12.53
CA ARG A 346 -16.68 -27.57 -12.71
C ARG A 346 -17.58 -26.34 -12.75
N LEU A 347 -17.16 -25.29 -12.05
CA LEU A 347 -17.74 -23.96 -12.09
C LEU A 347 -17.01 -23.12 -13.15
N TYR A 348 -17.75 -22.64 -14.13
CA TYR A 348 -17.25 -21.77 -15.19
C TYR A 348 -17.73 -20.34 -14.94
N VAL A 349 -16.80 -19.40 -14.84
CA VAL A 349 -17.09 -17.95 -14.93
C VAL A 349 -17.00 -17.57 -16.41
N ILE A 350 -18.15 -17.49 -17.05
CA ILE A 350 -18.26 -17.38 -18.50
C ILE A 350 -17.99 -15.97 -18.97
N LYS A 351 -18.54 -14.97 -18.25
CA LYS A 351 -18.38 -13.55 -18.51
C LYS A 351 -18.59 -12.75 -17.22
N THR A 352 -17.87 -11.66 -17.05
CA THR A 352 -18.07 -10.75 -15.92
C THR A 352 -18.02 -9.30 -16.35
N PHE A 353 -18.79 -8.43 -15.68
CA PHE A 353 -18.61 -6.99 -15.64
C PHE A 353 -18.27 -6.61 -14.19
N LEU A 354 -17.18 -5.93 -13.98
CA LEU A 354 -16.64 -5.57 -12.66
C LEU A 354 -15.97 -4.21 -12.76
N ALA A 355 -16.67 -3.17 -12.30
CA ALA A 355 -16.18 -1.80 -12.33
C ALA A 355 -17.03 -0.88 -11.44
N GLN A 356 -16.56 0.35 -11.27
CA GLN A 356 -17.41 1.42 -10.77
C GLN A 356 -18.33 1.88 -11.90
N ALA A 357 -19.65 1.76 -11.69
CA ALA A 357 -20.65 2.07 -12.71
C ALA A 357 -21.88 2.75 -12.13
N LEU A 358 -22.58 3.51 -12.97
CA LEU A 358 -23.89 4.06 -12.63
C LEU A 358 -24.94 2.94 -12.54
N ASN A 359 -26.03 3.17 -11.81
CA ASN A 359 -27.09 2.15 -11.66
C ASN A 359 -27.73 1.75 -12.99
N ALA A 360 -27.87 2.69 -13.93
CA ALA A 360 -28.37 2.39 -15.26
C ALA A 360 -27.45 1.47 -16.07
N GLU A 361 -26.15 1.74 -16.05
CA GLU A 361 -25.12 0.92 -16.68
C GLU A 361 -25.06 -0.48 -16.05
N PHE A 362 -25.17 -0.57 -14.73
CA PHE A 362 -25.22 -1.84 -14.01
C PHE A 362 -26.42 -2.72 -14.43
N ILE A 363 -27.58 -2.13 -14.68
CA ILE A 363 -28.73 -2.88 -15.22
C ILE A 363 -28.51 -3.25 -16.70
N ASP A 364 -27.86 -2.39 -17.50
CA ASP A 364 -27.48 -2.68 -18.87
C ASP A 364 -26.55 -3.90 -18.97
N TRP A 365 -25.68 -4.13 -18.00
CA TRP A 365 -24.84 -5.33 -17.96
C TRP A 365 -25.64 -6.63 -17.93
N TYR A 366 -26.79 -6.68 -17.27
CA TYR A 366 -27.67 -7.84 -17.32
C TYR A 366 -28.22 -8.07 -18.74
N VAL A 367 -28.59 -7.01 -19.43
CA VAL A 367 -29.06 -7.09 -20.83
C VAL A 367 -27.98 -7.68 -21.70
N ARG A 368 -26.76 -7.15 -21.61
CA ARG A 368 -25.60 -7.68 -22.35
C ARG A 368 -25.28 -9.14 -22.02
N MET A 369 -25.53 -9.61 -20.80
CA MET A 369 -25.39 -11.02 -20.44
C MET A 369 -26.46 -11.87 -21.13
N LEU A 370 -27.72 -11.44 -21.17
CA LEU A 370 -28.80 -12.15 -21.87
C LEU A 370 -28.58 -12.18 -23.38
N GLU A 371 -28.14 -11.09 -23.97
CA GLU A 371 -27.78 -11.01 -25.40
C GLU A 371 -26.61 -11.95 -25.72
N PHE A 372 -25.58 -11.99 -24.89
CA PHE A 372 -24.45 -12.90 -25.04
C PHE A 372 -24.88 -14.37 -25.03
N VAL A 373 -25.82 -14.74 -24.16
CA VAL A 373 -26.36 -16.11 -24.14
C VAL A 373 -27.24 -16.38 -25.36
N GLY A 374 -27.99 -15.37 -25.87
CA GLY A 374 -28.74 -15.46 -27.10
C GLY A 374 -29.77 -16.60 -27.11
N GLY A 375 -30.41 -16.89 -25.99
CA GLY A 375 -31.43 -17.96 -25.88
C GLY A 375 -30.89 -19.39 -25.96
N LYS A 376 -29.56 -19.61 -25.96
CA LYS A 376 -28.96 -20.93 -26.08
C LYS A 376 -29.22 -21.85 -24.88
N THR A 377 -29.56 -21.28 -23.74
CA THR A 377 -29.96 -21.97 -22.52
C THR A 377 -30.75 -21.03 -21.62
N ASN A 378 -31.42 -21.57 -20.59
CA ASN A 378 -32.13 -20.78 -19.61
C ASN A 378 -31.17 -19.99 -18.74
N VAL A 379 -31.47 -18.71 -18.45
CA VAL A 379 -30.70 -17.82 -17.60
C VAL A 379 -31.57 -17.36 -16.42
N TYR A 380 -31.05 -17.56 -15.22
CA TYR A 380 -31.65 -17.06 -13.98
C TYR A 380 -30.84 -15.86 -13.49
N CYS A 381 -31.49 -14.71 -13.33
CA CYS A 381 -30.83 -13.49 -12.88
C CYS A 381 -31.17 -13.22 -11.42
N TYR A 382 -30.11 -13.00 -10.62
CA TYR A 382 -30.20 -12.68 -9.21
C TYR A 382 -29.39 -11.41 -8.90
N MET A 383 -29.80 -10.70 -7.88
CA MET A 383 -29.08 -9.55 -7.31
C MET A 383 -29.06 -9.69 -5.80
N GLU A 384 -27.92 -9.42 -5.19
CA GLU A 384 -27.83 -9.35 -3.74
C GLU A 384 -28.80 -8.32 -3.18
N ASN A 385 -29.63 -8.74 -2.23
CA ASN A 385 -30.67 -7.90 -1.61
C ASN A 385 -30.72 -8.16 -0.10
N ASN A 386 -29.65 -7.78 0.61
CA ASN A 386 -29.66 -7.83 2.07
C ASN A 386 -30.60 -6.75 2.66
N LYS A 387 -30.94 -6.85 3.95
CA LYS A 387 -31.90 -5.93 4.61
C LYS A 387 -31.56 -4.44 4.47
N LEU A 388 -30.28 -4.09 4.30
CA LEU A 388 -29.84 -2.70 4.11
C LEU A 388 -30.03 -2.24 2.66
N GLN A 389 -30.06 -3.16 1.72
CA GLN A 389 -30.18 -2.91 0.28
C GLN A 389 -31.63 -3.01 -0.21
N ASP A 390 -32.56 -3.60 0.56
CA ASP A 390 -33.93 -3.81 0.14
C ASP A 390 -34.67 -2.52 -0.28
N PRO A 391 -34.63 -1.40 0.47
CA PRO A 391 -35.21 -0.15 0.02
C PRO A 391 -34.63 0.32 -1.32
N PHE A 392 -33.32 0.12 -1.52
CA PHE A 392 -32.62 0.53 -2.74
C PHE A 392 -33.01 -0.37 -3.93
N PHE A 393 -33.14 -1.67 -3.72
CA PHE A 393 -33.61 -2.61 -4.72
C PHE A 393 -35.03 -2.27 -5.20
N GLN A 394 -35.95 -2.00 -4.28
CA GLN A 394 -37.33 -1.67 -4.59
C GLN A 394 -37.48 -0.31 -5.29
N GLN A 395 -36.78 0.71 -4.77
CA GLN A 395 -36.95 2.10 -5.21
C GLN A 395 -36.10 2.48 -6.42
N VAL A 396 -34.96 1.86 -6.61
CA VAL A 396 -34.02 2.22 -7.69
C VAL A 396 -33.94 1.15 -8.76
N PHE A 397 -33.67 -0.11 -8.40
CA PHE A 397 -33.41 -1.13 -9.41
C PHE A 397 -34.68 -1.65 -10.07
N LYS A 398 -35.76 -1.92 -9.35
CA LYS A 398 -37.03 -2.33 -9.96
C LYS A 398 -37.56 -1.36 -11.01
N PRO A 399 -37.60 -0.04 -10.78
CA PRO A 399 -38.01 0.93 -11.81
C PRO A 399 -37.08 0.93 -13.04
N LEU A 400 -35.76 0.82 -12.84
CA LEU A 400 -34.80 0.73 -13.93
C LEU A 400 -34.98 -0.53 -14.77
N VAL A 401 -35.18 -1.68 -14.14
CA VAL A 401 -35.48 -2.94 -14.83
C VAL A 401 -36.79 -2.83 -15.62
N ALA A 402 -37.83 -2.23 -15.02
CA ALA A 402 -39.12 -2.02 -15.71
C ALA A 402 -38.98 -1.09 -16.93
N LYS A 403 -38.13 -0.05 -16.83
CA LYS A 403 -37.81 0.86 -17.93
C LYS A 403 -37.13 0.09 -19.08
N VAL A 404 -36.06 -0.65 -18.77
CA VAL A 404 -35.28 -1.43 -19.76
C VAL A 404 -36.17 -2.47 -20.45
N ARG A 405 -37.00 -3.22 -19.71
CA ARG A 405 -37.95 -4.17 -20.28
C ARG A 405 -38.86 -3.54 -21.30
N ARG A 406 -39.35 -2.34 -21.03
CA ARG A 406 -40.30 -1.61 -21.93
C ARG A 406 -39.57 -1.07 -23.16
N GLU A 407 -38.40 -0.43 -22.98
CA GLU A 407 -37.68 0.24 -24.06
C GLU A 407 -36.96 -0.76 -24.99
N GLN A 408 -36.38 -1.80 -24.45
CA GLN A 408 -35.58 -2.77 -25.22
C GLN A 408 -36.37 -4.05 -25.57
N LYS A 409 -37.62 -4.20 -25.09
CA LYS A 409 -38.50 -5.36 -25.30
C LYS A 409 -37.83 -6.70 -24.86
N ILE A 410 -37.01 -6.68 -23.84
CA ILE A 410 -36.27 -7.84 -23.31
C ILE A 410 -36.97 -8.39 -22.06
N ALA A 411 -37.08 -9.72 -21.96
CA ALA A 411 -37.64 -10.41 -20.80
C ALA A 411 -36.61 -10.53 -19.66
N LEU A 412 -36.24 -9.40 -19.07
CA LEU A 412 -35.31 -9.33 -17.93
C LEU A 412 -36.09 -9.46 -16.62
N PHE A 413 -35.84 -10.56 -15.87
CA PHE A 413 -36.41 -10.81 -14.54
C PHE A 413 -35.27 -11.01 -13.55
N ILE A 414 -35.07 -10.06 -12.63
CA ILE A 414 -34.06 -10.11 -11.58
C ILE A 414 -34.74 -10.44 -10.25
N ARG A 415 -34.28 -11.49 -9.59
CA ARG A 415 -34.75 -11.90 -8.26
C ARG A 415 -33.79 -11.35 -7.21
N GLY A 416 -34.32 -10.80 -6.12
CA GLY A 416 -33.51 -10.45 -4.94
C GLY A 416 -33.05 -11.70 -4.22
N ASP A 417 -31.77 -11.75 -3.88
CA ASP A 417 -31.20 -12.76 -2.99
C ASP A 417 -31.22 -12.21 -1.57
N GLU A 418 -32.15 -12.68 -0.74
CA GLU A 418 -32.41 -12.19 0.64
C GLU A 418 -31.72 -13.05 1.69
N GLU A 419 -30.86 -13.98 1.30
CA GLU A 419 -30.19 -14.85 2.25
C GLU A 419 -29.28 -14.05 3.19
N LYS A 420 -29.37 -14.36 4.50
CA LYS A 420 -28.45 -13.82 5.51
C LYS A 420 -27.07 -14.42 5.28
N LYS A 421 -26.19 -13.63 4.69
CA LYS A 421 -24.82 -14.03 4.47
C LYS A 421 -24.02 -13.93 5.77
N THR A 422 -23.20 -14.95 6.03
CA THR A 422 -22.14 -14.93 7.05
C THR A 422 -20.98 -14.03 6.62
N ASP A 423 -19.89 -14.04 7.37
CA ASP A 423 -18.69 -13.28 7.01
C ASP A 423 -18.26 -13.52 5.56
N LYS A 424 -18.00 -12.42 4.84
CA LYS A 424 -17.70 -12.41 3.40
C LYS A 424 -16.44 -13.23 3.08
N ALA A 425 -15.38 -13.02 3.86
CA ALA A 425 -14.10 -13.68 3.60
C ALA A 425 -14.19 -15.19 3.81
N THR A 426 -14.75 -15.62 4.94
CA THR A 426 -14.94 -17.03 5.28
C THR A 426 -15.83 -17.75 4.26
N ARG A 427 -16.87 -17.11 3.74
CA ARG A 427 -17.79 -17.70 2.78
C ARG A 427 -17.14 -17.89 1.41
N ILE A 428 -16.41 -16.89 0.93
CA ILE A 428 -15.68 -16.96 -0.36
C ILE A 428 -14.62 -18.07 -0.29
N GLU A 429 -13.84 -18.12 0.79
CA GLU A 429 -12.85 -19.18 1.00
C GLU A 429 -13.52 -20.56 1.03
N ALA A 430 -14.48 -20.78 1.93
CA ALA A 430 -15.08 -22.11 2.13
C ALA A 430 -15.76 -22.67 0.86
N ASN A 431 -16.30 -21.82 -0.01
CA ASN A 431 -17.09 -22.25 -1.17
C ASN A 431 -16.30 -22.22 -2.49
N LEU A 432 -15.26 -21.42 -2.63
CA LEU A 432 -14.52 -21.29 -3.89
C LEU A 432 -13.10 -21.82 -3.84
N GLU A 433 -12.42 -21.78 -2.68
CA GLU A 433 -11.05 -22.29 -2.55
C GLU A 433 -10.97 -23.81 -2.88
N PRO A 434 -11.85 -24.70 -2.38
CA PRO A 434 -11.83 -26.11 -2.76
C PRO A 434 -11.99 -26.32 -4.26
N LEU A 435 -12.86 -25.53 -4.92
CA LEU A 435 -13.01 -25.59 -6.38
C LEU A 435 -11.74 -25.13 -7.11
N ASN A 436 -11.05 -24.14 -6.57
CA ASN A 436 -9.80 -23.63 -7.13
C ASN A 436 -8.67 -24.66 -6.97
N CYS A 437 -8.49 -25.23 -5.79
CA CYS A 437 -7.48 -26.27 -5.52
C CYS A 437 -7.65 -27.51 -6.38
N GLU A 438 -8.88 -27.93 -6.64
CA GLU A 438 -9.20 -29.07 -7.50
C GLU A 438 -9.13 -28.71 -9.00
N GLY A 439 -8.84 -27.47 -9.39
CA GLY A 439 -8.89 -27.00 -10.77
C GLY A 439 -10.30 -26.99 -11.38
N ASN A 440 -11.32 -26.88 -10.53
CA ASN A 440 -12.73 -26.87 -10.89
C ASN A 440 -13.35 -25.46 -10.95
N LEU A 441 -12.63 -24.41 -10.54
CA LEU A 441 -12.97 -22.99 -10.77
C LEU A 441 -12.25 -22.52 -12.05
N ILE A 442 -13.01 -22.26 -13.12
CA ILE A 442 -12.46 -21.96 -14.44
C ILE A 442 -12.96 -20.61 -14.93
N LEU A 443 -12.05 -19.71 -15.19
CA LEU A 443 -12.33 -18.46 -15.91
C LEU A 443 -12.31 -18.70 -17.41
N ASN A 444 -13.16 -18.00 -18.16
CA ASN A 444 -13.25 -18.13 -19.60
C ASN A 444 -11.99 -17.62 -20.31
N GLU A 445 -11.29 -18.50 -20.99
CA GLU A 445 -10.07 -18.17 -21.75
C GLU A 445 -10.33 -17.13 -22.84
N ALA A 446 -11.48 -17.15 -23.50
CA ALA A 446 -11.85 -16.17 -24.51
C ALA A 446 -12.04 -14.75 -23.98
N GLU A 447 -12.23 -14.59 -22.67
CA GLU A 447 -12.37 -13.30 -21.99
C GLU A 447 -11.09 -12.88 -21.25
N ARG A 448 -9.97 -13.60 -21.41
CA ARG A 448 -8.73 -13.37 -20.67
C ARG A 448 -8.21 -11.94 -20.80
N ASP A 449 -8.33 -11.35 -21.97
CA ASP A 449 -7.88 -9.98 -22.25
C ASP A 449 -8.91 -8.90 -21.93
N ASN A 450 -10.12 -9.30 -21.52
CA ASN A 450 -11.17 -8.38 -21.11
C ASN A 450 -10.78 -7.70 -19.77
N PRO A 451 -10.81 -6.36 -19.69
CA PRO A 451 -10.44 -5.63 -18.46
C PRO A 451 -11.22 -6.06 -17.21
N HIS A 452 -12.50 -6.40 -17.36
CA HIS A 452 -13.32 -6.86 -16.25
C HIS A 452 -12.94 -8.26 -15.77
N MET A 453 -12.52 -9.16 -16.67
CA MET A 453 -12.06 -10.49 -16.32
C MET A 453 -10.67 -10.43 -15.65
N LYS A 454 -9.79 -9.54 -16.13
CA LYS A 454 -8.49 -9.26 -15.48
C LYS A 454 -8.70 -8.71 -14.07
N GLU A 455 -9.65 -7.79 -13.90
CA GLU A 455 -9.99 -7.27 -12.56
C GLU A 455 -10.48 -8.38 -11.63
N LEU A 456 -11.32 -9.30 -12.14
CA LEU A 456 -11.79 -10.45 -11.36
C LEU A 456 -10.62 -11.38 -10.96
N GLU A 457 -9.73 -11.70 -11.89
CA GLU A 457 -8.54 -12.51 -11.65
C GLU A 457 -7.65 -11.87 -10.58
N ASP A 458 -7.42 -10.56 -10.69
CA ASP A 458 -6.64 -9.79 -9.69
C ASP A 458 -7.30 -9.83 -8.31
N GLN A 459 -8.63 -9.71 -8.23
CA GLN A 459 -9.35 -9.79 -6.95
C GLN A 459 -9.24 -11.18 -6.32
N PHE A 460 -9.25 -12.26 -7.12
CA PHE A 460 -8.95 -13.60 -6.61
C PHE A 460 -7.50 -13.72 -6.13
N LYS A 461 -6.53 -13.30 -6.94
CA LYS A 461 -5.10 -13.37 -6.60
C LYS A 461 -4.71 -12.55 -5.37
N LEU A 462 -5.39 -11.45 -5.15
CA LEU A 462 -5.14 -10.53 -4.02
C LEU A 462 -6.08 -10.78 -2.83
N PHE A 463 -6.93 -11.78 -2.92
CA PHE A 463 -7.86 -12.13 -1.85
C PHE A 463 -7.12 -12.61 -0.61
N THR A 464 -7.49 -12.05 0.55
CA THR A 464 -6.98 -12.44 1.86
C THR A 464 -8.14 -12.53 2.85
N LEU A 465 -8.02 -13.35 3.90
CA LEU A 465 -9.06 -13.47 4.93
C LEU A 465 -9.30 -12.16 5.69
N THR A 466 -8.32 -11.28 5.73
CA THR A 466 -8.44 -9.94 6.35
C THR A 466 -9.07 -8.89 5.41
N MET A 467 -9.49 -9.29 4.21
CA MET A 467 -10.13 -8.42 3.21
C MET A 467 -9.36 -7.12 2.91
N ARG A 468 -8.04 -7.22 2.81
CA ARG A 468 -7.16 -6.07 2.53
C ARG A 468 -7.34 -5.45 1.14
N TYR A 469 -7.91 -6.22 0.22
CA TYR A 469 -8.25 -5.79 -1.13
C TYR A 469 -9.76 -6.07 -1.41
N PRO A 470 -10.45 -5.25 -2.23
CA PRO A 470 -11.83 -5.52 -2.60
C PRO A 470 -12.02 -6.92 -3.20
N ALA A 471 -13.08 -7.61 -2.81
CA ALA A 471 -13.42 -8.96 -3.27
C ALA A 471 -14.86 -9.04 -3.81
N ASP A 472 -15.31 -7.98 -4.48
CA ASP A 472 -16.69 -7.90 -4.99
C ASP A 472 -16.92 -8.88 -6.15
N GLY A 473 -15.87 -9.11 -6.96
CA GLY A 473 -15.88 -10.15 -7.99
C GLY A 473 -15.98 -11.57 -7.44
N PRO A 474 -15.06 -12.02 -6.57
CA PRO A 474 -15.16 -13.29 -5.86
C PRO A 474 -16.50 -13.49 -5.13
N ASP A 475 -17.05 -12.45 -4.50
CA ASP A 475 -18.35 -12.51 -3.81
C ASP A 475 -19.51 -12.78 -4.77
N ALA A 476 -19.51 -12.11 -5.91
CA ALA A 476 -20.55 -12.37 -6.93
C ALA A 476 -20.43 -13.78 -7.54
N VAL A 477 -19.21 -14.29 -7.74
CA VAL A 477 -18.97 -15.65 -8.20
C VAL A 477 -19.41 -16.68 -7.15
N GLU A 478 -19.14 -16.42 -5.86
CA GLU A 478 -19.63 -17.26 -4.77
C GLU A 478 -21.15 -17.27 -4.70
N GLY A 479 -21.81 -16.10 -4.78
CA GLY A 479 -23.26 -16.00 -4.81
C GLY A 479 -23.86 -16.77 -5.99
N ALA A 480 -23.25 -16.67 -7.18
CA ALA A 480 -23.66 -17.47 -8.35
C ALA A 480 -23.49 -18.97 -8.11
N ASN A 481 -22.36 -19.40 -7.53
CA ASN A 481 -22.08 -20.81 -7.19
C ASN A 481 -23.15 -21.38 -6.27
N ARG A 482 -23.47 -20.68 -5.19
CA ARG A 482 -24.48 -21.07 -4.22
C ARG A 482 -25.88 -21.20 -4.87
N ILE A 483 -26.31 -20.22 -5.64
CA ILE A 483 -27.60 -20.25 -6.35
C ILE A 483 -27.64 -21.42 -7.36
N ILE A 484 -26.55 -21.69 -8.07
CA ILE A 484 -26.47 -22.84 -8.97
C ILE A 484 -26.71 -24.13 -8.22
N ASP A 485 -26.05 -24.32 -7.08
CA ASP A 485 -26.17 -25.52 -6.26
C ASP A 485 -27.58 -25.70 -5.69
N GLU A 486 -28.21 -24.63 -5.26
CA GLU A 486 -29.61 -24.65 -4.83
C GLU A 486 -30.56 -25.06 -5.96
N LEU A 487 -30.41 -24.49 -7.15
CA LEU A 487 -31.23 -24.80 -8.31
C LEU A 487 -31.00 -26.25 -8.75
N ILE A 488 -29.78 -26.76 -8.75
CA ILE A 488 -29.46 -28.16 -9.04
C ILE A 488 -30.18 -29.10 -8.05
N ARG A 489 -30.12 -28.80 -6.73
CA ARG A 489 -30.79 -29.61 -5.70
C ARG A 489 -32.31 -29.62 -5.86
N ARG A 490 -32.91 -28.48 -6.32
CA ARG A 490 -34.37 -28.40 -6.56
C ARG A 490 -34.77 -29.19 -7.82
N ILE A 491 -33.96 -29.18 -8.86
CA ILE A 491 -34.26 -29.89 -10.14
C ILE A 491 -33.91 -31.36 -10.05
N GLU A 492 -32.87 -31.73 -9.32
CA GLU A 492 -32.40 -33.13 -9.10
C GLU A 492 -32.32 -33.39 -7.60
N PRO A 493 -33.45 -33.61 -6.94
CA PRO A 493 -33.44 -33.91 -5.52
C PRO A 493 -32.62 -35.19 -5.26
N PRO A 494 -31.85 -35.27 -4.18
CA PRO A 494 -30.99 -36.40 -3.87
C PRO A 494 -31.87 -37.67 -3.72
N VAL A 495 -31.58 -38.66 -4.53
CA VAL A 495 -32.23 -39.98 -4.43
C VAL A 495 -31.58 -40.76 -3.29
N PHE A 496 -32.22 -40.73 -2.12
CA PHE A 496 -31.80 -41.56 -1.00
C PHE A 496 -32.06 -43.04 -1.32
N ARG A 497 -30.99 -43.76 -1.61
CA ARG A 497 -31.05 -45.22 -1.78
C ARG A 497 -30.89 -45.88 -0.41
N SER A 498 -31.84 -46.72 -0.02
CA SER A 498 -31.69 -47.50 1.22
C SER A 498 -30.48 -48.45 1.14
N ARG A 499 -29.88 -48.77 2.28
CA ARG A 499 -28.81 -49.78 2.35
C ARG A 499 -29.22 -51.12 1.68
N LYS A 500 -30.51 -51.45 1.65
CA LYS A 500 -31.05 -52.65 0.99
C LYS A 500 -30.96 -52.58 -0.54
N ASP A 501 -31.14 -51.40 -1.14
CA ASP A 501 -31.06 -51.20 -2.58
C ASP A 501 -29.64 -51.27 -3.12
N VAL A 502 -28.68 -50.78 -2.35
CA VAL A 502 -27.24 -50.90 -2.69
C VAL A 502 -26.79 -52.35 -2.65
N ARG A 503 -27.22 -53.15 -1.63
CA ARG A 503 -26.91 -54.56 -1.52
C ARG A 503 -27.51 -55.42 -2.67
N LYS A 504 -28.71 -55.12 -3.15
CA LYS A 504 -29.31 -55.80 -4.31
C LYS A 504 -28.56 -55.58 -5.61
N ARG A 505 -27.97 -54.42 -5.81
CA ARG A 505 -27.20 -54.11 -7.02
C ARG A 505 -25.82 -54.79 -7.04
N ASN A 506 -25.19 -54.91 -5.89
CA ASN A 506 -23.90 -55.64 -5.78
C ASN A 506 -24.06 -57.15 -5.88
N LYS A 507 -25.23 -57.76 -5.52
CA LYS A 507 -25.53 -59.17 -5.78
C LYS A 507 -25.88 -59.52 -7.24
N LYS A 508 -26.14 -58.53 -8.12
CA LYS A 508 -26.37 -58.73 -9.56
C LYS A 508 -25.09 -58.50 -10.40
N ARG A 509 -23.96 -58.19 -9.75
CA ARG A 509 -22.65 -57.98 -10.39
C ARG A 509 -21.60 -59.02 -10.00
N LEU A 510 -21.98 -60.01 -9.18
CA LEU A 510 -21.32 -61.29 -8.92
C LEU A 510 -22.14 -62.42 -9.57
#